data_be43e1b9e1184c82a71a8dacdb953c83
#
_entry.id   be43e1b9e1184c82a71a8dacdb953c83
#
_cell.length_a   1.000
_cell.length_b   1.000
_cell.length_c   1.000
_cell.angle_alpha   90.00
_cell.angle_beta   90.00
_cell.angle_gamma   90.00
#
_symmetry.space_group_name_H-M   'P 1'
#
loop_
_entity.id
_entity.type
_entity.pdbx_description
1 polymer ?
#
loop_
_entity_poly.entity_id
_entity_poly.type
_entity_poly.pdbx_seq_one_letter_code
_entity_poly.pdbx_strand_id
1 'polypeptide(L)'
;QRMVMYEERMKVLRGENVHEDVLRLIPDYVAGLFHQTVNVSQSPESWDENALNKILEERVLPVGTQFIDRTKLANWDYQYLLNKTVDKVIECYEQKIKNYAEIGIDYHEVERIMFLKIVDTKWIDHIDAMDKLKRGISLRAYANEDPLNSYKKEALDMFEDMTASIQEDVVKYLMKIEVQRVPSAEEKKNLVENGGSASGESSPRPRAAGVPGRNDPCPCGSGKKYKNCCGK
;
A
#
# COMPACT_ATOMS: atom_id res chain seq x y z
N GLN A 1 -7.47 -22.29 10.43
CA GLN A 1 -6.81 -21.05 10.00
C GLN A 1 -6.32 -21.15 8.55
N ARG A 2 -5.47 -22.12 8.22
CA ARG A 2 -4.93 -22.32 6.86
C ARG A 2 -6.04 -22.45 5.80
N MET A 3 -7.07 -23.22 6.08
CA MET A 3 -8.21 -23.41 5.16
C MET A 3 -8.91 -22.07 4.86
N VAL A 4 -9.20 -21.30 5.91
CA VAL A 4 -9.84 -19.97 5.79
C VAL A 4 -9.00 -19.05 4.90
N MET A 5 -7.68 -18.93 5.19
CA MET A 5 -6.79 -18.06 4.41
C MET A 5 -6.67 -18.50 2.94
N TYR A 6 -6.64 -19.81 2.68
CA TYR A 6 -6.60 -20.30 1.30
C TYR A 6 -7.93 -20.08 0.56
N GLU A 7 -9.08 -20.20 1.23
CA GLU A 7 -10.38 -19.91 0.64
C GLU A 7 -10.50 -18.43 0.25
N GLU A 8 -10.16 -17.52 1.16
CA GLU A 8 -10.15 -16.07 0.88
C GLU A 8 -9.22 -15.73 -0.29
N ARG A 9 -8.00 -16.26 -0.26
CA ARG A 9 -7.04 -16.07 -1.35
C ARG A 9 -7.57 -16.61 -2.69
N MET A 10 -8.21 -17.77 -2.69
CA MET A 10 -8.77 -18.38 -3.90
C MET A 10 -9.97 -17.62 -4.47
N LYS A 11 -10.81 -17.00 -3.63
CA LYS A 11 -11.89 -16.11 -4.09
C LYS A 11 -11.31 -14.98 -4.94
N VAL A 12 -10.31 -14.29 -4.42
CA VAL A 12 -9.64 -13.19 -5.12
C VAL A 12 -8.98 -13.65 -6.42
N LEU A 13 -8.31 -14.80 -6.41
CA LEU A 13 -7.68 -15.38 -7.61
C LEU A 13 -8.68 -15.79 -8.70
N ARG A 14 -9.89 -16.19 -8.31
CA ARG A 14 -10.99 -16.51 -9.25
C ARG A 14 -11.67 -15.29 -9.82
N GLY A 15 -11.29 -14.07 -9.40
CA GLY A 15 -11.86 -12.83 -9.89
C GLY A 15 -13.15 -12.43 -9.20
N GLU A 16 -13.41 -12.94 -7.98
CA GLU A 16 -14.51 -12.44 -7.16
C GLU A 16 -14.30 -10.97 -6.83
N ASN A 17 -15.41 -10.25 -6.65
CA ASN A 17 -15.38 -8.79 -6.54
C ASN A 17 -14.82 -8.34 -5.17
N VAL A 18 -13.52 -8.04 -5.17
CA VAL A 18 -12.80 -7.52 -3.99
C VAL A 18 -13.30 -6.12 -3.60
N HIS A 19 -13.81 -5.36 -4.56
CA HIS A 19 -14.27 -4.00 -4.35
C HIS A 19 -15.39 -3.90 -3.30
N GLU A 20 -16.38 -4.79 -3.38
CA GLU A 20 -17.47 -4.82 -2.39
C GLU A 20 -16.94 -5.13 -0.98
N ASP A 21 -15.95 -6.02 -0.88
CA ASP A 21 -15.34 -6.34 0.41
C ASP A 21 -14.58 -5.14 0.96
N VAL A 22 -13.84 -4.41 0.12
CA VAL A 22 -13.18 -3.15 0.52
C VAL A 22 -14.20 -2.13 1.03
N LEU A 23 -15.31 -1.93 0.32
CA LEU A 23 -16.36 -0.98 0.75
C LEU A 23 -16.96 -1.37 2.12
N ARG A 24 -17.09 -2.66 2.43
CA ARG A 24 -17.57 -3.13 3.74
C ARG A 24 -16.60 -2.86 4.87
N LEU A 25 -15.30 -2.80 4.60
CA LEU A 25 -14.27 -2.55 5.60
C LEU A 25 -14.11 -1.07 5.98
N ILE A 26 -14.51 -0.16 5.09
CA ILE A 26 -14.35 1.30 5.30
C ILE A 26 -15.03 1.79 6.59
N PRO A 27 -16.29 1.44 6.90
CA PRO A 27 -16.97 1.91 8.11
C PRO A 27 -16.22 1.57 9.39
N ASP A 28 -15.77 0.32 9.52
CA ASP A 28 -15.04 -0.15 10.71
C ASP A 28 -13.68 0.51 10.83
N TYR A 29 -12.99 0.70 9.72
CA TYR A 29 -11.71 1.41 9.68
C TYR A 29 -11.86 2.87 10.10
N VAL A 30 -12.85 3.59 9.57
CA VAL A 30 -13.13 4.98 9.93
C VAL A 30 -13.52 5.10 11.40
N ALA A 31 -14.36 4.19 11.91
CA ALA A 31 -14.71 4.14 13.33
C ALA A 31 -13.46 3.96 14.20
N GLY A 32 -12.54 3.08 13.82
CA GLY A 32 -11.25 2.89 14.46
C GLY A 32 -10.42 4.18 14.53
N LEU A 33 -10.39 4.98 13.45
CA LEU A 33 -9.69 6.27 13.43
C LEU A 33 -10.32 7.27 14.43
N PHE A 34 -11.65 7.30 14.55
CA PHE A 34 -12.33 8.12 15.55
C PHE A 34 -11.96 7.69 16.96
N HIS A 35 -12.02 6.39 17.28
CA HIS A 35 -11.66 5.85 18.59
C HIS A 35 -10.20 6.13 18.98
N GLN A 36 -9.28 6.17 18.01
CA GLN A 36 -7.87 6.50 18.25
C GLN A 36 -7.64 8.00 18.52
N THR A 37 -8.51 8.86 17.97
CA THR A 37 -8.27 10.31 17.95
C THR A 37 -9.06 11.05 19.02
N VAL A 38 -10.27 10.59 19.31
CA VAL A 38 -11.19 11.26 20.24
C VAL A 38 -11.82 10.28 21.22
N ASN A 39 -12.25 10.81 22.36
CA ASN A 39 -13.03 10.03 23.31
C ASN A 39 -14.50 10.05 22.86
N VAL A 40 -14.94 8.98 22.19
CA VAL A 40 -16.31 8.84 21.64
C VAL A 40 -17.42 8.83 22.70
N SER A 41 -17.07 8.68 24.00
CA SER A 41 -18.02 8.80 25.11
C SER A 41 -18.32 10.25 25.47
N GLN A 42 -17.57 11.21 24.93
CA GLN A 42 -17.79 12.64 25.13
C GLN A 42 -18.60 13.22 23.97
N SER A 43 -19.26 14.38 24.22
CA SER A 43 -19.95 15.11 23.16
C SER A 43 -18.99 15.52 22.05
N PRO A 44 -19.38 15.39 20.75
CA PRO A 44 -18.56 15.83 19.62
C PRO A 44 -18.11 17.29 19.68
N GLU A 45 -18.86 18.16 20.34
CA GLU A 45 -18.49 19.57 20.56
C GLU A 45 -17.15 19.75 21.27
N SER A 46 -16.77 18.78 22.11
CA SER A 46 -15.50 18.79 22.87
C SER A 46 -14.30 18.28 22.08
N TRP A 47 -14.51 17.72 20.90
CA TRP A 47 -13.46 17.08 20.12
C TRP A 47 -12.58 18.09 19.38
N ASP A 48 -11.34 17.72 19.14
CA ASP A 48 -10.41 18.51 18.34
C ASP A 48 -10.63 18.25 16.86
N GLU A 49 -11.24 19.23 16.16
CA GLU A 49 -11.50 19.17 14.71
C GLU A 49 -10.22 19.03 13.89
N ASN A 50 -9.13 19.67 14.35
CA ASN A 50 -7.86 19.63 13.62
C ASN A 50 -7.22 18.24 13.71
N ALA A 51 -7.27 17.62 14.89
CA ALA A 51 -6.77 16.26 15.09
C ALA A 51 -7.57 15.26 14.24
N LEU A 52 -8.90 15.38 14.20
CA LEU A 52 -9.78 14.54 13.37
C LEU A 52 -9.51 14.73 11.87
N ASN A 53 -9.48 15.96 11.39
CA ASN A 53 -9.20 16.23 9.98
C ASN A 53 -7.80 15.73 9.59
N LYS A 54 -6.81 15.93 10.44
CA LYS A 54 -5.44 15.47 10.20
C LYS A 54 -5.37 13.96 10.04
N ILE A 55 -5.95 13.18 10.95
CA ILE A 55 -5.93 11.71 10.86
C ILE A 55 -6.70 11.21 9.65
N LEU A 56 -7.84 11.81 9.33
CA LEU A 56 -8.63 11.47 8.15
C LEU A 56 -7.87 11.79 6.85
N GLU A 57 -7.22 12.94 6.77
CA GLU A 57 -6.38 13.32 5.64
C GLU A 57 -5.15 12.39 5.51
N GLU A 58 -4.51 12.05 6.62
CA GLU A 58 -3.36 11.14 6.60
C GLU A 58 -3.72 9.70 6.21
N ARG A 59 -4.95 9.25 6.48
CA ARG A 59 -5.34 7.84 6.35
C ARG A 59 -6.29 7.55 5.20
N VAL A 60 -7.32 8.36 4.98
CA VAL A 60 -8.43 8.02 4.07
C VAL A 60 -8.83 9.11 3.10
N LEU A 61 -8.72 10.38 3.45
CA LEU A 61 -9.13 11.47 2.58
C LEU A 61 -7.96 12.02 1.74
N PRO A 62 -8.25 12.67 0.60
CA PRO A 62 -7.26 13.41 -0.17
C PRO A 62 -6.63 14.55 0.66
N VAL A 63 -5.38 14.89 0.34
CA VAL A 63 -4.66 16.00 0.96
C VAL A 63 -5.42 17.32 0.76
N GLY A 64 -5.56 18.11 1.84
CA GLY A 64 -6.29 19.38 1.83
C GLY A 64 -7.79 19.26 2.06
N THR A 65 -8.32 18.06 2.31
CA THR A 65 -9.75 17.85 2.58
C THR A 65 -10.06 18.13 4.06
N GLN A 66 -10.61 19.29 4.36
CA GLN A 66 -11.14 19.60 5.68
C GLN A 66 -12.65 19.29 5.71
N PHE A 67 -13.02 18.09 6.12
CA PHE A 67 -14.40 17.64 6.12
C PHE A 67 -15.13 17.99 7.42
N ILE A 68 -14.45 17.93 8.56
CA ILE A 68 -15.03 18.19 9.89
C ILE A 68 -14.77 19.65 10.27
N ASP A 69 -15.81 20.34 10.71
CA ASP A 69 -15.76 21.72 11.20
C ASP A 69 -16.55 21.86 12.52
N ARG A 70 -16.37 22.97 13.22
CA ARG A 70 -17.06 23.25 14.49
C ARG A 70 -18.58 23.21 14.37
N THR A 71 -19.12 23.62 13.23
CA THR A 71 -20.58 23.61 13.01
C THR A 71 -21.10 22.17 12.98
N LYS A 72 -20.38 21.28 12.36
CA LYS A 72 -20.71 19.84 12.30
C LYS A 72 -20.57 19.19 13.66
N LEU A 73 -19.50 19.49 14.40
CA LEU A 73 -19.28 18.97 15.76
C LEU A 73 -20.37 19.43 16.73
N ALA A 74 -20.88 20.67 16.58
CA ALA A 74 -21.92 21.21 17.42
C ALA A 74 -23.32 20.66 17.11
N ASN A 75 -23.60 20.27 15.85
CA ASN A 75 -24.93 19.91 15.40
C ASN A 75 -25.14 18.41 15.14
N TRP A 76 -24.08 17.66 15.03
CA TRP A 76 -24.13 16.23 14.71
C TRP A 76 -23.75 15.36 15.90
N ASP A 77 -24.51 14.30 16.14
CA ASP A 77 -24.10 13.28 17.07
C ASP A 77 -22.97 12.39 16.48
N TYR A 78 -22.36 11.59 17.33
CA TYR A 78 -21.27 10.71 16.93
C TYR A 78 -21.66 9.81 15.75
N GLN A 79 -22.81 9.17 15.82
CA GLN A 79 -23.21 8.19 14.81
C GLN A 79 -23.49 8.84 13.46
N TYR A 80 -24.13 10.02 13.47
CA TYR A 80 -24.38 10.76 12.25
C TYR A 80 -23.10 11.29 11.64
N LEU A 81 -22.20 11.83 12.47
CA LEU A 81 -20.88 12.30 12.01
C LEU A 81 -20.04 11.17 11.42
N LEU A 82 -20.02 10.01 12.08
CA LEU A 82 -19.34 8.81 11.59
C LEU A 82 -19.89 8.39 10.23
N ASN A 83 -21.21 8.23 10.11
CA ASN A 83 -21.85 7.83 8.87
C ASN A 83 -21.56 8.82 7.73
N LYS A 84 -21.63 10.13 8.01
CA LYS A 84 -21.30 11.16 7.01
C LYS A 84 -19.84 11.18 6.60
N THR A 85 -18.95 10.85 7.54
CA THR A 85 -17.52 10.70 7.23
C THR A 85 -17.28 9.45 6.37
N VAL A 86 -17.94 8.34 6.68
CA VAL A 86 -17.91 7.12 5.88
C VAL A 86 -18.43 7.39 4.45
N ASP A 87 -19.60 8.04 4.32
CA ASP A 87 -20.15 8.42 3.01
C ASP A 87 -19.14 9.25 2.20
N LYS A 88 -18.46 10.20 2.86
CA LYS A 88 -17.45 11.05 2.21
C LYS A 88 -16.21 10.27 1.79
N VAL A 89 -15.74 9.34 2.62
CA VAL A 89 -14.60 8.47 2.30
C VAL A 89 -14.93 7.59 1.09
N ILE A 90 -16.11 6.97 1.07
CA ILE A 90 -16.57 6.15 -0.07
C ILE A 90 -16.67 7.01 -1.34
N GLU A 91 -17.26 8.21 -1.26
CA GLU A 91 -17.33 9.13 -2.41
C GLU A 91 -15.94 9.44 -2.98
N CYS A 92 -14.98 9.76 -2.11
CA CYS A 92 -13.60 10.03 -2.52
C CYS A 92 -12.93 8.80 -3.15
N TYR A 93 -13.21 7.61 -2.61
CA TYR A 93 -12.67 6.36 -3.13
C TYR A 93 -13.23 6.03 -4.52
N GLU A 94 -14.54 6.12 -4.69
CA GLU A 94 -15.20 5.94 -5.99
C GLU A 94 -14.72 6.96 -7.04
N GLN A 95 -14.52 8.21 -6.63
CA GLN A 95 -13.97 9.23 -7.52
C GLN A 95 -12.53 8.90 -7.92
N LYS A 96 -11.74 8.39 -6.99
CA LYS A 96 -10.37 7.90 -7.28
C LYS A 96 -10.38 6.80 -8.33
N ILE A 97 -11.26 5.81 -8.22
CA ILE A 97 -11.41 4.73 -9.20
C ILE A 97 -11.76 5.28 -10.59
N LYS A 98 -12.72 6.21 -10.65
CA LYS A 98 -13.12 6.87 -11.92
C LYS A 98 -11.95 7.62 -12.57
N ASN A 99 -11.20 8.38 -11.77
CA ASN A 99 -10.03 9.12 -12.26
C ASN A 99 -8.96 8.18 -12.85
N TYR A 100 -8.75 6.99 -12.24
CA TYR A 100 -7.84 5.99 -12.78
C TYR A 100 -8.36 5.34 -14.05
N ALA A 101 -9.67 5.09 -14.14
CA ALA A 101 -10.29 4.56 -15.35
C ALA A 101 -10.14 5.53 -16.54
N GLU A 102 -10.25 6.84 -16.33
CA GLU A 102 -10.05 7.87 -17.37
C GLU A 102 -8.63 7.86 -17.98
N ILE A 103 -7.63 7.50 -17.18
CA ILE A 103 -6.24 7.35 -17.67
C ILE A 103 -5.91 5.92 -18.12
N GLY A 104 -6.92 5.06 -18.21
CA GLY A 104 -6.78 3.68 -18.72
C GLY A 104 -6.16 2.70 -17.72
N ILE A 105 -6.26 2.97 -16.42
CA ILE A 105 -5.83 2.06 -15.35
C ILE A 105 -7.07 1.39 -14.75
N ASP A 106 -7.14 0.07 -14.80
CA ASP A 106 -8.14 -0.70 -14.09
C ASP A 106 -7.77 -0.78 -12.58
N TYR A 107 -8.46 0.04 -11.78
CA TYR A 107 -8.18 0.09 -10.34
C TYR A 107 -8.65 -1.16 -9.60
N HIS A 108 -9.63 -1.90 -10.13
CA HIS A 108 -10.05 -3.18 -9.53
C HIS A 108 -8.95 -4.24 -9.59
N GLU A 109 -8.12 -4.20 -10.63
CA GLU A 109 -6.91 -5.03 -10.68
C GLU A 109 -5.89 -4.61 -9.62
N VAL A 110 -5.77 -3.31 -9.34
CA VAL A 110 -4.92 -2.81 -8.25
C VAL A 110 -5.43 -3.27 -6.89
N GLU A 111 -6.77 -3.20 -6.65
CA GLU A 111 -7.40 -3.75 -5.44
C GLU A 111 -7.03 -5.21 -5.24
N ARG A 112 -7.18 -6.02 -6.28
CA ARG A 112 -6.88 -7.46 -6.27
C ARG A 112 -5.42 -7.75 -5.94
N ILE A 113 -4.49 -7.08 -6.62
CA ILE A 113 -3.05 -7.27 -6.42
C ILE A 113 -2.65 -6.85 -5.00
N MET A 114 -3.15 -5.71 -4.53
CA MET A 114 -2.82 -5.21 -3.19
C MET A 114 -3.38 -6.11 -2.09
N PHE A 115 -4.63 -6.56 -2.25
CA PHE A 115 -5.25 -7.49 -1.30
C PHE A 115 -4.42 -8.77 -1.17
N LEU A 116 -4.08 -9.41 -2.29
CA LEU A 116 -3.26 -10.63 -2.30
C LEU A 116 -1.89 -10.40 -1.64
N LYS A 117 -1.24 -9.30 -1.96
CA LYS A 117 0.07 -8.96 -1.39
C LYS A 117 0.03 -8.79 0.13
N ILE A 118 -1.00 -8.10 0.64
CA ILE A 118 -1.17 -7.88 2.08
C ILE A 118 -1.46 -9.20 2.78
N VAL A 119 -2.41 -9.98 2.25
CA VAL A 119 -2.77 -11.29 2.80
C VAL A 119 -1.55 -12.22 2.84
N ASP A 120 -0.81 -12.34 1.74
CA ASP A 120 0.35 -13.23 1.65
C ASP A 120 1.44 -12.81 2.65
N THR A 121 1.71 -11.51 2.80
CA THR A 121 2.69 -10.99 3.75
C THR A 121 2.29 -11.29 5.20
N LYS A 122 1.07 -10.92 5.59
CA LYS A 122 0.58 -11.15 6.96
C LYS A 122 0.48 -12.63 7.31
N TRP A 123 0.11 -13.46 6.34
CA TRP A 123 0.03 -14.89 6.54
C TRP A 123 1.41 -15.53 6.79
N ILE A 124 2.44 -15.12 6.06
CA ILE A 124 3.82 -15.58 6.28
C ILE A 124 4.29 -15.19 7.68
N ASP A 125 4.09 -13.94 8.07
CA ASP A 125 4.44 -13.43 9.41
C ASP A 125 3.70 -14.20 10.52
N HIS A 126 2.42 -14.53 10.29
CA HIS A 126 1.61 -15.30 11.23
C HIS A 126 2.13 -16.74 11.38
N ILE A 127 2.51 -17.42 10.28
CA ILE A 127 3.11 -18.75 10.35
C ILE A 127 4.37 -18.74 11.21
N ASP A 128 5.24 -17.75 11.01
CA ASP A 128 6.48 -17.60 11.79
C ASP A 128 6.18 -17.33 13.28
N ALA A 129 5.17 -16.51 13.56
CA ALA A 129 4.73 -16.23 14.91
C ALA A 129 4.14 -17.47 15.60
N MET A 130 3.35 -18.27 14.88
CA MET A 130 2.78 -19.53 15.36
C MET A 130 3.87 -20.57 15.66
N ASP A 131 4.93 -20.62 14.86
CA ASP A 131 6.08 -21.50 15.14
C ASP A 131 6.85 -21.08 16.41
N LYS A 132 6.94 -19.77 16.67
CA LYS A 132 7.52 -19.25 17.92
C LYS A 132 6.63 -19.58 19.12
N LEU A 133 5.32 -19.38 18.99
CA LEU A 133 4.34 -19.75 20.02
C LEU A 133 4.45 -21.26 20.36
N LYS A 134 4.46 -22.13 19.37
CA LYS A 134 4.57 -23.59 19.56
C LYS A 134 5.83 -23.97 20.32
N ARG A 135 6.95 -23.32 20.05
CA ARG A 135 8.22 -23.58 20.77
C ARG A 135 8.19 -23.05 22.21
N GLY A 136 7.51 -21.93 22.45
CA GLY A 136 7.44 -21.29 23.77
C GLY A 136 6.41 -21.92 24.71
N ILE A 137 5.34 -22.56 24.17
CA ILE A 137 4.22 -23.02 24.99
C ILE A 137 4.58 -24.13 25.96
N SER A 138 5.58 -24.95 25.62
CA SER A 138 6.06 -26.03 26.49
C SER A 138 6.66 -25.53 27.80
N LEU A 139 7.15 -24.29 27.84
CA LEU A 139 7.66 -23.66 29.07
C LEU A 139 6.56 -23.29 30.04
N ARG A 140 5.32 -23.13 29.59
CA ARG A 140 4.16 -22.78 30.44
C ARG A 140 3.63 -23.97 31.25
N ALA A 141 3.96 -25.19 30.84
CA ALA A 141 3.65 -26.38 31.62
C ALA A 141 4.22 -26.32 33.07
N TYR A 142 5.30 -25.54 33.27
CA TYR A 142 5.86 -25.30 34.59
C TYR A 142 5.04 -24.35 35.48
N ALA A 143 4.10 -23.58 34.88
CA ALA A 143 3.24 -22.63 35.57
C ALA A 143 1.85 -23.17 35.95
N ASN A 144 1.66 -24.50 35.94
CA ASN A 144 0.36 -25.16 36.20
C ASN A 144 -0.78 -24.78 35.23
N GLU A 145 -0.48 -24.26 34.07
CA GLU A 145 -1.46 -24.06 33.01
C GLU A 145 -1.49 -25.25 32.07
N ASP A 146 -2.68 -25.58 31.52
CA ASP A 146 -2.78 -26.57 30.46
C ASP A 146 -2.18 -26.01 29.16
N PRO A 147 -1.02 -26.54 28.71
CA PRO A 147 -0.32 -26.00 27.55
C PRO A 147 -1.15 -26.04 26.26
N LEU A 148 -2.06 -27.03 26.14
CA LEU A 148 -2.88 -27.16 24.94
C LEU A 148 -3.96 -26.06 24.90
N ASN A 149 -4.59 -25.78 26.03
CA ASN A 149 -5.63 -24.75 26.10
C ASN A 149 -5.00 -23.35 25.95
N SER A 150 -3.87 -23.09 26.57
CA SER A 150 -3.12 -21.85 26.40
C SER A 150 -2.69 -21.64 24.94
N TYR A 151 -2.17 -22.69 24.28
CA TYR A 151 -1.84 -22.65 22.86
C TYR A 151 -3.06 -22.31 21.98
N LYS A 152 -4.20 -22.99 22.19
CA LYS A 152 -5.39 -22.74 21.39
C LYS A 152 -5.90 -21.31 21.53
N LYS A 153 -5.91 -20.79 22.76
CA LYS A 153 -6.36 -19.42 23.04
C LYS A 153 -5.45 -18.41 22.34
N GLU A 154 -4.15 -18.47 22.59
CA GLU A 154 -3.20 -17.54 21.98
C GLU A 154 -3.14 -17.64 20.46
N ALA A 155 -3.26 -18.86 19.92
CA ALA A 155 -3.32 -19.06 18.48
C ALA A 155 -4.59 -18.45 17.86
N LEU A 156 -5.72 -18.41 18.59
CA LEU A 156 -6.94 -17.74 18.15
C LEU A 156 -6.75 -16.22 18.20
N ASP A 157 -6.31 -15.70 19.34
CA ASP A 157 -6.07 -14.27 19.51
C ASP A 157 -5.11 -13.72 18.43
N MET A 158 -4.00 -14.43 18.17
CA MET A 158 -3.05 -14.06 17.11
C MET A 158 -3.65 -14.10 15.70
N PHE A 159 -4.57 -15.02 15.43
CA PHE A 159 -5.24 -15.11 14.14
C PHE A 159 -6.26 -13.98 13.96
N GLU A 160 -7.01 -13.65 15.01
CA GLU A 160 -7.94 -12.52 15.02
C GLU A 160 -7.20 -11.19 14.82
N ASP A 161 -6.08 -10.98 15.51
CA ASP A 161 -5.21 -9.82 15.35
C ASP A 161 -4.67 -9.72 13.91
N MET A 162 -4.23 -10.84 13.33
CA MET A 162 -3.76 -10.87 11.95
C MET A 162 -4.88 -10.48 10.97
N THR A 163 -6.08 -11.05 11.12
CA THR A 163 -7.19 -10.75 10.22
C THR A 163 -7.64 -9.29 10.34
N ALA A 164 -7.71 -8.75 11.55
CA ALA A 164 -7.99 -7.33 11.78
C ALA A 164 -6.90 -6.44 11.13
N SER A 165 -5.63 -6.82 11.28
CA SER A 165 -4.52 -6.10 10.65
C SER A 165 -4.53 -6.15 9.12
N ILE A 166 -4.99 -7.26 8.50
CA ILE A 166 -5.20 -7.35 7.04
C ILE A 166 -6.29 -6.36 6.62
N GLN A 167 -7.43 -6.33 7.29
CA GLN A 167 -8.55 -5.46 6.97
C GLN A 167 -8.14 -3.98 7.06
N GLU A 168 -7.44 -3.61 8.13
CA GLU A 168 -6.93 -2.26 8.32
C GLU A 168 -5.93 -1.86 7.22
N ASP A 169 -4.94 -2.70 6.95
CA ASP A 169 -3.92 -2.41 5.95
C ASP A 169 -4.50 -2.35 4.52
N VAL A 170 -5.48 -3.19 4.18
CA VAL A 170 -6.15 -3.14 2.87
C VAL A 170 -6.77 -1.77 2.64
N VAL A 171 -7.60 -1.28 3.56
CA VAL A 171 -8.24 0.03 3.43
C VAL A 171 -7.19 1.14 3.38
N LYS A 172 -6.25 1.16 4.33
CA LYS A 172 -5.20 2.15 4.44
C LYS A 172 -4.37 2.27 3.15
N TYR A 173 -3.91 1.15 2.59
CA TYR A 173 -3.07 1.18 1.40
C TYR A 173 -3.88 1.55 0.15
N LEU A 174 -5.09 1.01 -0.04
CA LEU A 174 -5.92 1.33 -1.19
C LEU A 174 -6.35 2.80 -1.21
N MET A 175 -6.60 3.41 -0.05
CA MET A 175 -6.92 4.84 0.02
C MET A 175 -5.73 5.72 -0.40
N LYS A 176 -4.49 5.32 -0.10
CA LYS A 176 -3.30 6.17 -0.27
C LYS A 176 -2.41 5.82 -1.45
N ILE A 177 -2.52 4.60 -2.00
CA ILE A 177 -1.66 4.20 -3.12
C ILE A 177 -1.92 5.09 -4.33
N GLU A 178 -0.84 5.57 -4.93
CA GLU A 178 -0.83 6.25 -6.22
C GLU A 178 -0.23 5.31 -7.26
N VAL A 179 -0.97 5.08 -8.33
CA VAL A 179 -0.56 4.20 -9.42
C VAL A 179 -0.15 5.06 -10.60
N GLN A 180 1.06 4.86 -11.10
CA GLN A 180 1.54 5.51 -12.31
C GLN A 180 1.48 4.52 -13.47
N ARG A 181 0.94 4.98 -14.61
CA ARG A 181 1.00 4.23 -15.84
C ARG A 181 2.43 4.23 -16.37
N VAL A 182 3.05 3.05 -16.40
CA VAL A 182 4.33 2.89 -17.11
C VAL A 182 3.99 2.70 -18.58
N PRO A 183 4.38 3.64 -19.48
CA PRO A 183 4.10 3.50 -20.91
C PRO A 183 4.71 2.21 -21.44
N SER A 184 3.95 1.49 -22.27
CA SER A 184 4.39 0.24 -22.88
C SER A 184 5.66 0.47 -23.73
N ALA A 185 6.41 -0.60 -24.00
CA ALA A 185 7.60 -0.51 -24.83
C ALA A 185 7.29 0.02 -26.25
N GLU A 186 6.06 -0.21 -26.74
CA GLU A 186 5.56 0.28 -28.02
C GLU A 186 5.21 1.77 -27.98
N GLU A 187 4.57 2.23 -26.87
CA GLU A 187 4.30 3.66 -26.65
C GLU A 187 5.60 4.46 -26.51
N LYS A 188 6.62 3.89 -25.87
CA LYS A 188 7.95 4.52 -25.78
C LYS A 188 8.62 4.63 -27.16
N LYS A 189 8.46 3.64 -28.05
CA LYS A 189 8.96 3.72 -29.44
C LYS A 189 8.24 4.79 -30.23
N ASN A 190 6.92 4.86 -30.14
CA ASN A 190 6.11 5.85 -30.87
C ASN A 190 6.37 7.29 -30.35
N LEU A 191 6.67 7.47 -29.06
CA LEU A 191 7.09 8.76 -28.52
C LEU A 191 8.46 9.20 -29.02
N VAL A 192 9.37 8.25 -29.28
CA VAL A 192 10.70 8.54 -29.86
C VAL A 192 10.59 8.82 -31.35
N GLU A 193 9.70 8.11 -32.09
CA GLU A 193 9.51 8.32 -33.52
C GLU A 193 8.72 9.59 -33.87
N ASN A 194 7.75 10.00 -33.04
CA ASN A 194 6.98 11.25 -33.24
C ASN A 194 7.65 12.51 -32.63
N GLY A 195 8.70 12.34 -31.83
CA GLY A 195 9.53 13.43 -31.28
C GLY A 195 10.62 13.93 -32.22
N GLY A 196 10.46 13.74 -33.50
CA GLY A 196 11.39 14.25 -34.51
C GLY A 196 11.36 15.77 -34.60
N SER A 197 12.47 16.42 -34.24
CA SER A 197 12.83 17.82 -34.46
C SER A 197 12.57 18.77 -33.29
N ALA A 198 13.31 18.59 -32.22
CA ALA A 198 13.87 19.72 -31.50
C ALA A 198 15.38 19.46 -31.35
N SER A 199 16.13 20.14 -32.16
CA SER A 199 17.58 20.23 -32.13
C SER A 199 18.05 20.63 -30.72
N GLY A 200 18.43 19.65 -29.94
CA GLY A 200 19.19 19.81 -28.71
C GLY A 200 20.54 19.17 -28.95
N GLU A 201 21.49 19.98 -29.43
CA GLU A 201 22.90 19.64 -29.44
C GLU A 201 23.30 19.18 -28.03
N SER A 202 23.39 17.88 -27.81
CA SER A 202 24.19 17.34 -26.73
C SER A 202 25.63 17.52 -27.13
N SER A 203 26.23 18.67 -26.78
CA SER A 203 27.65 18.87 -26.88
C SER A 203 28.36 17.72 -26.15
N PRO A 204 29.29 17.02 -26.83
CA PRO A 204 30.08 16.00 -26.15
C PRO A 204 30.95 16.71 -25.10
N ARG A 205 30.88 16.24 -23.85
CA ARG A 205 31.84 16.71 -22.83
C ARG A 205 33.24 16.59 -23.39
N PRO A 206 34.10 17.65 -23.32
CA PRO A 206 35.42 17.57 -23.81
C PRO A 206 36.18 16.47 -23.08
N ARG A 207 36.57 15.42 -23.80
CA ARG A 207 37.52 14.43 -23.32
C ARG A 207 38.87 15.12 -23.19
N ALA A 208 39.53 14.96 -22.05
CA ALA A 208 40.88 15.42 -21.85
C ALA A 208 41.75 14.88 -23.02
N ALA A 209 42.37 15.79 -23.73
CA ALA A 209 43.25 15.46 -24.85
C ALA A 209 44.41 14.59 -24.35
N GLY A 210 44.49 13.35 -24.85
CA GLY A 210 45.64 12.49 -24.61
C GLY A 210 45.42 11.05 -24.20
N VAL A 211 44.21 10.65 -23.85
CA VAL A 211 43.95 9.23 -23.46
C VAL A 211 43.11 8.52 -24.53
N PRO A 212 43.65 7.47 -25.21
CA PRO A 212 42.91 6.70 -26.19
C PRO A 212 41.70 6.01 -25.58
N GLY A 213 40.58 5.95 -26.29
CA GLY A 213 39.41 5.22 -25.87
C GLY A 213 39.69 3.71 -25.82
N ARG A 214 38.99 2.99 -24.96
CA ARG A 214 39.19 1.54 -24.72
C ARG A 214 39.18 0.68 -26.01
N ASN A 215 38.46 1.10 -27.03
CA ASN A 215 38.34 0.40 -28.32
C ASN A 215 39.18 1.04 -29.46
N ASP A 216 39.86 2.15 -29.20
CA ASP A 216 40.69 2.81 -30.21
C ASP A 216 41.97 2.03 -30.53
N PRO A 217 42.62 2.26 -31.69
CA PRO A 217 43.91 1.68 -31.99
C PRO A 217 44.94 2.06 -30.94
N CYS A 218 45.76 1.12 -30.52
CA CYS A 218 46.78 1.38 -29.50
C CYS A 218 47.87 2.32 -30.04
N PRO A 219 48.21 3.42 -29.36
CA PRO A 219 49.23 4.36 -29.82
C PRO A 219 50.65 3.78 -29.90
N CYS A 220 50.87 2.57 -29.35
CA CYS A 220 52.14 1.90 -29.50
C CYS A 220 52.42 1.29 -30.88
N GLY A 221 51.50 1.43 -31.85
CA GLY A 221 51.67 0.91 -33.21
C GLY A 221 51.47 -0.59 -33.40
N SER A 222 50.99 -1.30 -32.38
CA SER A 222 50.82 -2.77 -32.43
C SER A 222 49.61 -3.25 -33.26
N GLY A 223 48.77 -2.36 -33.80
CA GLY A 223 47.55 -2.66 -34.56
C GLY A 223 46.41 -3.28 -33.72
N LYS A 224 46.59 -3.44 -32.39
CA LYS A 224 45.58 -3.98 -31.47
C LYS A 224 44.76 -2.83 -30.83
N LYS A 225 43.56 -3.12 -30.39
CA LYS A 225 42.73 -2.18 -29.61
C LYS A 225 43.43 -1.87 -28.28
N TYR A 226 43.33 -0.60 -27.79
CA TYR A 226 43.99 -0.12 -26.57
C TYR A 226 43.75 -1.05 -25.36
N LYS A 227 42.53 -1.55 -25.15
CA LYS A 227 42.18 -2.48 -24.08
C LYS A 227 42.89 -3.84 -24.12
N ASN A 228 43.40 -4.23 -25.30
CA ASN A 228 44.05 -5.52 -25.50
C ASN A 228 45.59 -5.38 -25.64
N CYS A 229 46.11 -4.17 -25.34
CA CYS A 229 47.54 -3.86 -25.44
C CYS A 229 47.99 -3.03 -24.22
N CYS A 230 48.19 -1.72 -24.35
CA CYS A 230 48.73 -0.89 -23.28
C CYS A 230 47.68 -0.45 -22.24
N GLY A 231 46.39 -0.68 -22.49
CA GLY A 231 45.27 -0.42 -21.58
C GLY A 231 44.73 -1.64 -20.84
N LYS A 232 45.59 -2.70 -20.68
CA LYS A 232 45.20 -3.95 -20.00
C LYS A 232 45.32 -3.83 -18.48
#